data_7c2d894535fbc581cf25a2d1317d6841
#
_entry.id   7c2d894535fbc581cf25a2d1317d6841
#
_cell.length_a   1.000
_cell.length_b   1.000
_cell.length_c   1.000
_cell.angle_alpha   90.00
_cell.angle_beta   90.00
_cell.angle_gamma   90.00
#
_symmetry.space_group_name_H-M   'P 1'
#
loop_
_entity.id
_entity.type
_entity.pdbx_description
1 polymer ?
#
loop_
_entity_poly.entity_id
_entity_poly.type
_entity_poly.pdbx_seq_one_letter_code
_entity_poly.pdbx_strand_id
1 'polypeptide(L)'
;VLGGRGMEVVYDAESMVGYMNAAVGVTPDRPILIDRFLGHATECEADAISDGTHAFVPAVMEHIELAGVHSGDSACIIPSKYISEENVKTIKEYTRRIAEEMHVKGLMNMQYAIENGKVYVLEANPRASRTVPLVSKVCNVRMVPLAIDIVTSELTGRKSPVPELKEQDIPYYGVKEAVFPF
;
A
#
# COMPACT_ATOMS: atom_id res chain seq x y z
N VAL A 1 -9.92 10.33 -8.63
CA VAL A 1 -11.27 9.99 -8.13
C VAL A 1 -11.41 8.48 -8.18
N LEU A 2 -12.18 7.88 -7.30
CA LEU A 2 -12.44 6.44 -7.21
C LEU A 2 -12.72 5.82 -8.60
N GLY A 3 -11.98 4.76 -8.96
CA GLY A 3 -12.13 4.06 -10.23
C GLY A 3 -11.57 4.81 -11.44
N GLY A 4 -10.62 5.72 -11.25
CA GLY A 4 -9.96 6.45 -12.34
C GLY A 4 -10.80 7.49 -13.06
N ARG A 5 -11.97 7.84 -12.53
CA ARG A 5 -12.82 8.89 -13.11
C ARG A 5 -12.10 10.23 -13.09
N GLY A 6 -12.05 10.90 -14.25
CA GLY A 6 -11.36 12.17 -14.40
C GLY A 6 -9.84 12.03 -14.46
N MET A 7 -9.34 10.86 -14.80
CA MET A 7 -7.93 10.61 -15.11
C MET A 7 -7.78 10.39 -16.61
N GLU A 8 -6.71 10.94 -17.18
CA GLU A 8 -6.40 10.80 -18.60
C GLU A 8 -4.89 10.61 -18.76
N VAL A 9 -4.49 9.71 -19.64
CA VAL A 9 -3.10 9.54 -20.02
C VAL A 9 -2.80 10.46 -21.18
N VAL A 10 -1.89 11.39 -21.01
CA VAL A 10 -1.47 12.35 -22.02
C VAL A 10 -0.04 12.06 -22.47
N TYR A 11 0.21 12.13 -23.78
CA TYR A 11 1.49 11.76 -24.38
C TYR A 11 2.32 12.95 -24.84
N ASP A 12 1.70 14.12 -24.93
CA ASP A 12 2.34 15.36 -25.35
C ASP A 12 1.71 16.60 -24.66
N ALA A 13 2.37 17.75 -24.84
CA ALA A 13 1.95 18.99 -24.22
C ALA A 13 0.59 19.51 -24.77
N GLU A 14 0.27 19.25 -26.03
CA GLU A 14 -0.96 19.69 -26.66
C GLU A 14 -2.17 18.95 -26.08
N SER A 15 -2.09 17.62 -25.99
CA SER A 15 -3.10 16.77 -25.34
C SER A 15 -3.30 17.15 -23.88
N MET A 16 -2.19 17.46 -23.16
CA MET A 16 -2.25 17.88 -21.77
C MET A 16 -3.01 19.20 -21.62
N VAL A 17 -2.72 20.20 -22.45
CA VAL A 17 -3.42 21.50 -22.43
C VAL A 17 -4.90 21.33 -22.78
N GLY A 18 -5.22 20.50 -23.78
CA GLY A 18 -6.60 20.16 -24.13
C GLY A 18 -7.36 19.57 -22.97
N TYR A 19 -6.78 18.58 -22.29
CA TYR A 19 -7.39 17.94 -21.12
C TYR A 19 -7.55 18.91 -19.94
N MET A 20 -6.53 19.73 -19.64
CA MET A 20 -6.58 20.72 -18.56
C MET A 20 -7.69 21.73 -18.78
N ASN A 21 -7.85 22.24 -20.02
CA ASN A 21 -8.93 23.17 -20.33
C ASN A 21 -10.31 22.55 -20.14
N ALA A 22 -10.49 21.30 -20.53
CA ALA A 22 -11.74 20.57 -20.30
C ALA A 22 -12.00 20.33 -18.80
N ALA A 23 -10.97 19.95 -18.04
CA ALA A 23 -11.06 19.68 -16.61
C ALA A 23 -11.32 20.95 -15.78
N VAL A 24 -10.69 22.08 -16.12
CA VAL A 24 -10.91 23.39 -15.47
C VAL A 24 -12.34 23.87 -15.68
N GLY A 25 -12.95 23.59 -16.83
CA GLY A 25 -14.37 23.89 -17.07
C GLY A 25 -15.33 23.17 -16.10
N VAL A 26 -14.89 22.04 -15.52
CA VAL A 26 -15.69 21.26 -14.57
C VAL A 26 -15.39 21.66 -13.11
N THR A 27 -14.14 22.01 -12.78
CA THR A 27 -13.71 22.35 -11.41
C THR A 27 -12.69 23.49 -11.41
N PRO A 28 -13.10 24.74 -11.70
CA PRO A 28 -12.18 25.86 -11.95
C PRO A 28 -11.32 26.22 -10.73
N ASP A 29 -11.78 25.94 -9.52
CA ASP A 29 -11.10 26.33 -8.27
C ASP A 29 -10.28 25.19 -7.64
N ARG A 30 -10.07 24.06 -8.33
CA ARG A 30 -9.34 22.92 -7.79
C ARG A 30 -8.05 22.64 -8.58
N PRO A 31 -6.94 22.38 -7.90
CA PRO A 31 -5.69 22.01 -8.58
C PRO A 31 -5.84 20.66 -9.29
N ILE A 32 -5.16 20.54 -10.43
CA ILE A 32 -5.02 19.30 -11.18
C ILE A 32 -3.70 18.67 -10.80
N LEU A 33 -3.74 17.37 -10.44
CA LEU A 33 -2.55 16.59 -10.19
C LEU A 33 -2.03 16.01 -11.52
N ILE A 34 -0.75 16.17 -11.78
CA ILE A 34 -0.07 15.61 -12.95
C ILE A 34 1.02 14.67 -12.42
N ASP A 35 0.86 13.38 -12.72
CA ASP A 35 1.79 12.34 -12.32
C ASP A 35 2.44 11.68 -13.53
N ARG A 36 3.61 11.07 -13.30
CA ARG A 36 4.23 10.22 -14.30
C ARG A 36 3.41 8.94 -14.49
N PHE A 37 3.04 8.65 -15.73
CA PHE A 37 2.45 7.36 -16.08
C PHE A 37 3.51 6.25 -16.09
N LEU A 38 3.21 5.13 -15.44
CA LEU A 38 4.06 3.95 -15.37
C LEU A 38 3.48 2.88 -16.29
N GLY A 39 4.14 2.62 -17.42
CA GLY A 39 3.61 1.74 -18.47
C GLY A 39 3.81 0.24 -18.23
N HIS A 40 4.84 -0.13 -17.46
CA HIS A 40 5.25 -1.53 -17.26
C HIS A 40 5.65 -1.79 -15.80
N ALA A 41 4.88 -1.27 -14.87
CA ALA A 41 5.16 -1.42 -13.47
C ALA A 41 4.62 -2.75 -12.90
N THR A 42 5.33 -3.29 -11.91
CA THR A 42 4.82 -4.33 -11.02
C THR A 42 4.21 -3.65 -9.81
N GLU A 43 2.96 -3.91 -9.52
CA GLU A 43 2.31 -3.42 -8.30
C GLU A 43 2.63 -4.32 -7.12
N CYS A 44 2.70 -3.70 -5.94
CA CYS A 44 2.86 -4.40 -4.68
C CYS A 44 2.26 -3.60 -3.53
N GLU A 45 2.00 -4.29 -2.44
CA GLU A 45 1.41 -3.71 -1.24
C GLU A 45 2.22 -4.08 0.00
N ALA A 46 2.13 -3.23 1.01
CA ALA A 46 2.63 -3.51 2.35
C ALA A 46 1.62 -3.06 3.40
N ASP A 47 1.24 -3.99 4.29
CA ASP A 47 0.47 -3.66 5.47
C ASP A 47 1.40 -3.43 6.65
N ALA A 48 1.20 -2.32 7.33
CA ALA A 48 1.94 -1.95 8.52
C ALA A 48 1.05 -1.90 9.76
N ILE A 49 1.67 -2.09 10.91
CA ILE A 49 1.09 -1.77 12.21
C ILE A 49 1.96 -0.70 12.89
N SER A 50 1.34 0.35 13.41
CA SER A 50 2.05 1.48 13.99
C SER A 50 1.38 1.97 15.28
N ASP A 51 2.20 2.49 16.20
CA ASP A 51 1.76 3.10 17.46
C ASP A 51 1.81 4.62 17.45
N GLY A 52 2.11 5.22 16.30
CA GLY A 52 2.27 6.66 16.13
C GLY A 52 3.72 7.14 16.18
N THR A 53 4.65 6.30 16.64
CA THR A 53 6.09 6.61 16.74
C THR A 53 6.97 5.53 16.14
N HIS A 54 6.51 4.29 16.18
CA HIS A 54 7.18 3.14 15.60
C HIS A 54 6.22 2.39 14.69
N ALA A 55 6.73 1.86 13.60
CA ALA A 55 5.95 1.03 12.70
C ALA A 55 6.68 -0.28 12.36
N PHE A 56 5.90 -1.34 12.18
CA PHE A 56 6.37 -2.66 11.81
C PHE A 56 5.67 -3.13 10.54
N VAL A 57 6.45 -3.65 9.60
CA VAL A 57 5.98 -4.18 8.31
C VAL A 57 6.39 -5.65 8.22
N PRO A 58 5.44 -6.59 8.36
CA PRO A 58 5.75 -8.02 8.38
C PRO A 58 6.39 -8.53 7.09
N ALA A 59 5.78 -8.20 5.95
CA ALA A 59 6.24 -8.62 4.63
C ALA A 59 5.68 -7.69 3.55
N VAL A 60 6.20 -7.82 2.33
CA VAL A 60 5.71 -7.17 1.12
C VAL A 60 4.92 -8.19 0.30
N MET A 61 3.76 -7.81 -0.18
CA MET A 61 2.93 -8.58 -1.12
C MET A 61 3.18 -8.11 -2.54
N GLU A 62 3.32 -9.06 -3.44
CA GLU A 62 3.46 -8.83 -4.87
C GLU A 62 2.14 -9.16 -5.58
N HIS A 63 1.69 -8.27 -6.47
CA HIS A 63 0.54 -8.53 -7.33
C HIS A 63 0.97 -9.40 -8.52
N ILE A 64 0.11 -10.32 -8.92
CA ILE A 64 0.37 -11.23 -10.04
C ILE A 64 -0.10 -10.60 -11.35
N GLU A 65 -1.20 -9.85 -11.32
CA GLU A 65 -1.72 -9.12 -12.47
C GLU A 65 -0.87 -7.90 -12.78
N LEU A 66 -0.98 -7.44 -14.01
CA LEU A 66 -0.33 -6.21 -14.46
C LEU A 66 -0.85 -4.99 -13.69
N ALA A 67 0.01 -3.97 -13.56
CA ALA A 67 -0.35 -2.71 -12.94
C ALA A 67 -1.61 -2.09 -13.55
N GLY A 68 -2.46 -1.52 -12.70
CA GLY A 68 -3.75 -0.93 -13.08
C GLY A 68 -4.96 -1.80 -12.81
N VAL A 69 -4.78 -3.08 -12.43
CA VAL A 69 -5.87 -3.90 -11.89
C VAL A 69 -6.11 -3.50 -10.44
N HIS A 70 -7.37 -3.25 -10.08
CA HIS A 70 -7.71 -2.85 -8.72
C HIS A 70 -7.23 -3.90 -7.70
N SER A 71 -6.58 -3.47 -6.64
CA SER A 71 -5.95 -4.36 -5.63
C SER A 71 -6.91 -5.39 -5.01
N GLY A 72 -8.21 -5.08 -4.98
CA GLY A 72 -9.24 -6.00 -4.54
C GLY A 72 -9.44 -7.19 -5.47
N ASP A 73 -9.20 -6.99 -6.76
CA ASP A 73 -9.46 -7.94 -7.84
C ASP A 73 -8.18 -8.65 -8.28
N SER A 74 -7.03 -8.19 -7.81
CA SER A 74 -5.71 -8.74 -8.11
C SER A 74 -5.39 -9.92 -7.21
N ALA A 75 -4.80 -10.98 -7.78
CA ALA A 75 -4.16 -12.04 -7.02
C ALA A 75 -2.84 -11.50 -6.43
N CYS A 76 -2.54 -11.90 -5.20
CA CYS A 76 -1.32 -11.47 -4.52
C CYS A 76 -0.58 -12.66 -3.91
N ILE A 77 0.75 -12.58 -3.92
CA ILE A 77 1.63 -13.55 -3.27
C ILE A 77 2.42 -12.87 -2.14
N ILE A 78 2.53 -13.53 -1.00
CA ILE A 78 3.28 -13.07 0.17
C ILE A 78 4.10 -14.22 0.78
N PRO A 79 5.38 -14.02 1.15
CA PRO A 79 6.20 -12.85 0.80
C PRO A 79 6.36 -12.71 -0.72
N SER A 80 6.79 -11.53 -1.18
CA SER A 80 7.04 -11.28 -2.60
C SER A 80 8.09 -12.26 -3.15
N LYS A 81 7.91 -12.69 -4.40
CA LYS A 81 8.76 -13.71 -5.02
C LYS A 81 9.73 -13.12 -6.05
N TYR A 82 9.26 -12.17 -6.85
CA TYR A 82 10.04 -11.62 -7.96
C TYR A 82 10.55 -10.20 -7.69
N ILE A 83 10.10 -9.55 -6.62
CA ILE A 83 10.63 -8.26 -6.19
C ILE A 83 12.01 -8.48 -5.59
N SER A 84 12.99 -7.67 -6.02
CA SER A 84 14.36 -7.75 -5.49
C SER A 84 14.39 -7.45 -3.97
N GLU A 85 15.34 -8.05 -3.26
CA GLU A 85 15.53 -7.78 -1.82
C GLU A 85 15.77 -6.30 -1.52
N GLU A 86 16.45 -5.57 -2.41
CA GLU A 86 16.68 -4.13 -2.30
C GLU A 86 15.35 -3.36 -2.33
N ASN A 87 14.48 -3.69 -3.29
CA ASN A 87 13.17 -3.06 -3.38
C ASN A 87 12.26 -3.43 -2.20
N VAL A 88 12.31 -4.69 -1.73
CA VAL A 88 11.60 -5.10 -0.51
C VAL A 88 12.03 -4.27 0.69
N LYS A 89 13.35 -4.07 0.89
CA LYS A 89 13.88 -3.22 1.95
C LYS A 89 13.43 -1.77 1.80
N THR A 90 13.48 -1.24 0.58
CA THR A 90 13.03 0.12 0.28
C THR A 90 11.55 0.31 0.60
N ILE A 91 10.69 -0.63 0.19
CA ILE A 91 9.24 -0.59 0.44
C ILE A 91 8.97 -0.62 1.95
N LYS A 92 9.62 -1.53 2.69
CA LYS A 92 9.46 -1.61 4.15
C LYS A 92 9.89 -0.31 4.82
N GLU A 93 11.03 0.26 4.42
CA GLU A 93 11.52 1.52 4.98
C GLU A 93 10.59 2.70 4.65
N TYR A 94 10.10 2.80 3.42
CA TYR A 94 9.14 3.85 3.05
C TYR A 94 7.84 3.71 3.83
N THR A 95 7.31 2.49 3.92
CA THR A 95 6.09 2.21 4.70
C THR A 95 6.27 2.61 6.16
N ARG A 96 7.39 2.20 6.79
CA ARG A 96 7.70 2.53 8.17
C ARG A 96 7.76 4.03 8.39
N ARG A 97 8.57 4.74 7.60
CA ARG A 97 8.75 6.20 7.70
C ARG A 97 7.44 6.96 7.48
N ILE A 98 6.65 6.58 6.49
CA ILE A 98 5.36 7.24 6.23
C ILE A 98 4.41 7.03 7.40
N ALA A 99 4.33 5.81 7.96
CA ALA A 99 3.48 5.54 9.12
C ALA A 99 3.89 6.35 10.35
N GLU A 100 5.20 6.47 10.60
CA GLU A 100 5.76 7.23 11.72
C GLU A 100 5.54 8.75 11.54
N GLU A 101 5.85 9.31 10.37
CA GLU A 101 5.64 10.74 10.08
C GLU A 101 4.16 11.16 10.07
N MET A 102 3.28 10.26 9.65
CA MET A 102 1.83 10.47 9.71
C MET A 102 1.24 10.20 11.11
N HIS A 103 2.04 9.77 12.07
CA HIS A 103 1.62 9.38 13.41
C HIS A 103 0.45 8.39 13.42
N VAL A 104 0.49 7.41 12.50
CA VAL A 104 -0.58 6.42 12.37
C VAL A 104 -0.67 5.56 13.62
N LYS A 105 -1.86 5.45 14.20
CA LYS A 105 -2.16 4.51 15.30
C LYS A 105 -3.07 3.39 14.79
N GLY A 106 -2.55 2.18 14.78
CA GLY A 106 -3.24 0.99 14.28
C GLY A 106 -2.67 0.51 12.95
N LEU A 107 -3.52 0.24 11.98
CA LEU A 107 -3.14 -0.36 10.70
C LEU A 107 -3.02 0.70 9.59
N MET A 108 -2.07 0.46 8.69
CA MET A 108 -1.91 1.22 7.46
C MET A 108 -1.60 0.29 6.30
N ASN A 109 -2.25 0.50 5.18
CA ASN A 109 -1.93 -0.16 3.90
C ASN A 109 -1.24 0.84 2.98
N MET A 110 -0.16 0.40 2.36
CA MET A 110 0.59 1.17 1.37
C MET A 110 0.57 0.43 0.04
N GLN A 111 0.32 1.19 -1.03
CA GLN A 111 0.38 0.68 -2.40
C GLN A 111 1.57 1.30 -3.13
N TYR A 112 2.29 0.45 -3.84
CA TYR A 112 3.51 0.77 -4.56
C TYR A 112 3.48 0.24 -5.98
N ALA A 113 4.27 0.87 -6.84
CA ALA A 113 4.62 0.36 -8.14
C ALA A 113 6.14 0.35 -8.29
N ILE A 114 6.67 -0.66 -8.99
CA ILE A 114 8.09 -0.79 -9.29
C ILE A 114 8.25 -0.77 -10.81
N GLU A 115 8.99 0.19 -11.31
CA GLU A 115 9.35 0.28 -12.72
C GLU A 115 10.84 0.55 -12.88
N ASN A 116 11.52 -0.23 -13.69
CA ASN A 116 12.98 -0.12 -13.92
C ASN A 116 13.81 -0.11 -12.62
N GLY A 117 13.43 -0.95 -11.66
CA GLY A 117 14.09 -1.08 -10.36
C GLY A 117 13.81 0.07 -9.37
N LYS A 118 13.00 1.06 -9.74
CA LYS A 118 12.64 2.18 -8.88
C LYS A 118 11.27 1.97 -8.26
N VAL A 119 11.19 2.19 -6.94
CA VAL A 119 9.95 2.12 -6.16
C VAL A 119 9.23 3.47 -6.19
N TYR A 120 7.95 3.44 -6.52
CA TYR A 120 7.04 4.58 -6.49
C TYR A 120 5.94 4.33 -5.47
N VAL A 121 5.64 5.34 -4.66
CA VAL A 121 4.49 5.34 -3.76
C VAL A 121 3.25 5.73 -4.56
N LEU A 122 2.22 4.90 -4.55
CA LEU A 122 0.95 5.19 -5.20
C LEU A 122 -0.05 5.77 -4.20
N GLU A 123 -0.24 5.08 -3.06
CA GLU A 123 -1.27 5.45 -2.10
C GLU A 123 -0.88 5.02 -0.68
N ALA A 124 -1.22 5.87 0.31
CA ALA A 124 -1.14 5.57 1.73
C ALA A 124 -2.55 5.57 2.33
N ASN A 125 -2.97 4.45 2.88
CA ASN A 125 -4.28 4.23 3.45
C ASN A 125 -4.16 3.93 4.95
N PRO A 126 -4.31 4.91 5.87
CA PRO A 126 -4.22 4.69 7.31
C PRO A 126 -5.50 4.01 7.85
N ARG A 127 -5.74 2.80 7.42
CA ARG A 127 -6.86 1.94 7.75
C ARG A 127 -6.51 0.48 7.53
N ALA A 128 -7.34 -0.43 8.05
CA ALA A 128 -7.24 -1.86 7.71
C ALA A 128 -7.49 -2.08 6.20
N SER A 129 -6.79 -3.07 5.66
CA SER A 129 -6.94 -3.53 4.28
C SER A 129 -7.60 -4.91 4.22
N ARG A 130 -8.00 -5.33 3.02
CA ARG A 130 -8.50 -6.69 2.77
C ARG A 130 -7.40 -7.76 2.87
N THR A 131 -6.13 -7.33 2.80
CA THR A 131 -4.96 -8.22 2.86
C THR A 131 -4.48 -8.51 4.29
N VAL A 132 -4.91 -7.72 5.28
CA VAL A 132 -4.55 -7.91 6.70
C VAL A 132 -4.79 -9.33 7.21
N PRO A 133 -5.91 -10.03 6.89
CA PRO A 133 -6.09 -11.41 7.33
C PRO A 133 -5.07 -12.39 6.74
N LEU A 134 -4.68 -12.20 5.47
CA LEU A 134 -3.64 -12.99 4.81
C LEU A 134 -2.28 -12.74 5.46
N VAL A 135 -1.88 -11.47 5.60
CA VAL A 135 -0.65 -11.06 6.26
C VAL A 135 -0.56 -11.65 7.67
N SER A 136 -1.65 -11.53 8.44
CA SER A 136 -1.70 -12.06 9.81
C SER A 136 -1.42 -13.55 9.87
N LYS A 137 -2.00 -14.33 8.95
CA LYS A 137 -1.83 -15.78 8.91
C LYS A 137 -0.46 -16.20 8.39
N VAL A 138 -0.02 -15.61 7.29
CA VAL A 138 1.23 -16.00 6.62
C VAL A 138 2.45 -15.57 7.44
N CYS A 139 2.44 -14.35 7.95
CA CYS A 139 3.55 -13.79 8.73
C CYS A 139 3.47 -14.15 10.23
N ASN A 140 2.43 -14.87 10.65
CA ASN A 140 2.18 -15.21 12.06
C ASN A 140 2.19 -13.98 12.99
N VAL A 141 1.59 -12.87 12.53
CA VAL A 141 1.47 -11.61 13.27
C VAL A 141 -0.01 -11.31 13.50
N ARG A 142 -0.43 -11.20 14.74
CA ARG A 142 -1.83 -10.94 15.08
C ARG A 142 -2.22 -9.47 14.85
N MET A 143 -2.23 -9.04 13.58
CA MET A 143 -2.36 -7.63 13.19
C MET A 143 -3.59 -6.94 13.81
N VAL A 144 -4.77 -7.55 13.75
CA VAL A 144 -6.01 -6.94 14.25
C VAL A 144 -6.02 -6.82 15.78
N PRO A 145 -5.75 -7.88 16.56
CA PRO A 145 -5.63 -7.74 18.02
C PRO A 145 -4.59 -6.71 18.45
N LEU A 146 -3.42 -6.69 17.82
CA LEU A 146 -2.38 -5.69 18.09
C LEU A 146 -2.86 -4.26 17.80
N ALA A 147 -3.59 -4.06 16.69
CA ALA A 147 -4.16 -2.75 16.37
C ALA A 147 -5.17 -2.29 17.42
N ILE A 148 -6.00 -3.19 17.94
CA ILE A 148 -6.94 -2.89 19.03
C ILE A 148 -6.17 -2.49 20.28
N ASP A 149 -5.16 -3.25 20.67
CA ASP A 149 -4.33 -2.97 21.85
C ASP A 149 -3.65 -1.59 21.72
N ILE A 150 -3.15 -1.24 20.53
CA ILE A 150 -2.52 0.06 20.27
C ILE A 150 -3.55 1.20 20.36
N VAL A 151 -4.66 1.09 19.66
CA VAL A 151 -5.69 2.15 19.63
C VAL A 151 -6.28 2.38 21.03
N THR A 152 -6.41 1.32 21.82
CA THR A 152 -6.93 1.42 23.19
C THR A 152 -5.86 1.65 24.27
N SER A 153 -4.59 1.76 23.87
CA SER A 153 -3.45 1.87 24.81
C SER A 153 -3.55 3.07 25.73
N GLU A 154 -4.01 4.21 25.23
CA GLU A 154 -4.21 5.43 26.03
C GLU A 154 -5.27 5.23 27.12
N LEU A 155 -6.29 4.41 26.87
CA LEU A 155 -7.36 4.10 27.83
C LEU A 155 -6.93 3.04 28.84
N THR A 156 -6.09 2.09 28.41
CA THR A 156 -5.69 0.92 29.21
C THR A 156 -4.36 1.09 29.93
N GLY A 157 -3.57 2.12 29.59
CA GLY A 157 -2.23 2.35 30.11
C GLY A 157 -1.21 1.29 29.69
N ARG A 158 -1.54 0.44 28.70
CA ARG A 158 -0.63 -0.60 28.19
C ARG A 158 0.45 0.00 27.30
N LYS A 159 1.65 -0.55 27.39
CA LYS A 159 2.74 -0.17 26.48
C LYS A 159 2.49 -0.75 25.08
N SER A 160 2.94 -0.01 24.07
CA SER A 160 2.90 -0.47 22.69
C SER A 160 3.78 -1.72 22.50
N PRO A 161 3.28 -2.77 21.86
CA PRO A 161 4.09 -3.93 21.51
C PRO A 161 4.92 -3.74 20.23
N VAL A 162 4.69 -2.65 19.47
CA VAL A 162 5.30 -2.45 18.13
C VAL A 162 6.82 -2.49 18.16
N PRO A 163 7.54 -1.86 19.11
CA PRO A 163 9.01 -1.90 19.14
C PRO A 163 9.61 -3.30 19.36
N GLU A 164 8.81 -4.23 19.87
CA GLU A 164 9.25 -5.61 20.19
C GLU A 164 8.95 -6.58 19.04
N LEU A 165 8.16 -6.15 18.04
CA LEU A 165 7.81 -6.99 16.89
C LEU A 165 9.05 -7.24 16.02
N LYS A 166 9.19 -8.48 15.57
CA LYS A 166 10.29 -8.92 14.71
C LYS A 166 9.73 -9.67 13.52
N GLU A 167 10.41 -9.52 12.39
CA GLU A 167 10.15 -10.36 11.23
C GLU A 167 10.41 -11.82 11.57
N GLN A 168 9.54 -12.67 11.06
CA GLN A 168 9.67 -14.11 11.20
C GLN A 168 10.07 -14.73 9.88
N ASP A 169 10.78 -15.83 9.94
CA ASP A 169 11.04 -16.66 8.76
C ASP A 169 9.72 -17.26 8.27
N ILE A 170 9.43 -17.07 6.98
CA ILE A 170 8.21 -17.54 6.34
C ILE A 170 8.60 -18.63 5.34
N PRO A 171 8.48 -19.92 5.71
CA PRO A 171 8.97 -21.04 4.90
C PRO A 171 8.02 -21.43 3.75
N TYR A 172 6.95 -20.67 3.53
CA TYR A 172 5.93 -20.93 2.49
C TYR A 172 5.41 -19.62 1.91
N TYR A 173 4.69 -19.72 0.81
CA TYR A 173 3.99 -18.60 0.21
C TYR A 173 2.51 -18.65 0.57
N GLY A 174 1.93 -17.50 0.91
CA GLY A 174 0.50 -17.30 0.95
C GLY A 174 0.02 -16.68 -0.36
N VAL A 175 -1.14 -17.10 -0.83
CA VAL A 175 -1.76 -16.54 -2.03
C VAL A 175 -3.16 -16.05 -1.70
N LYS A 176 -3.47 -14.84 -2.13
CA LYS A 176 -4.83 -14.30 -2.19
C LYS A 176 -5.29 -14.34 -3.65
N GLU A 177 -6.48 -14.81 -3.87
CA GLU A 177 -7.12 -14.82 -5.18
C GLU A 177 -8.51 -14.18 -5.08
N ALA A 178 -8.94 -13.48 -6.12
CA ALA A 178 -10.28 -12.95 -6.19
C ALA A 178 -11.28 -14.05 -6.54
N VAL A 179 -12.41 -14.09 -5.84
CA VAL A 179 -13.52 -14.98 -6.14
C VAL A 179 -14.65 -14.17 -6.75
N PHE A 180 -15.00 -14.49 -7.98
CA PHE A 180 -16.13 -13.88 -8.68
C PHE A 180 -17.37 -14.78 -8.51
N PRO A 181 -18.44 -14.29 -7.86
CA PRO A 181 -19.71 -15.01 -7.82
C PRO A 181 -20.38 -14.88 -9.18
N PHE A 182 -20.44 -15.98 -9.90
CA PHE A 182 -21.22 -16.11 -11.16
C PHE A 182 -22.60 -16.68 -10.88
#